data_6033a3d037229df1ac9811c3411aa69c
#
_entry.id   6033a3d037229df1ac9811c3411aa69c
#
_cell.length_a   1.000
_cell.length_b   1.000
_cell.length_c   1.000
_cell.angle_alpha   90.00
_cell.angle_beta   90.00
_cell.angle_gamma   90.00
#
_symmetry.space_group_name_H-M   'P 1'
#
loop_
_entity.id
_entity.type
_entity.pdbx_description
1 polymer ?
#
loop_
_entity_poly.entity_id
_entity_poly.type
_entity_poly.pdbx_seq_one_letter_code
_entity_poly.pdbx_strand_id
1 'polypeptide(L)'
;MRRREFLGMGGGAALTSLLPRGLCAGTTPDHLLRAGSGDVSLMGAGKPKTPAWVFGGKSPGPVLRIPRGKPVHVRVDNALSEPTSVHWHGIRIENAMDGVSGFTQAAIEPGESFDYRFTAPDAGTYWYHSHHRSWEQVARGLYGPLIVEEDAPVAVDHDLLFVADDWLLGDDGQIAGGFGGIHDASHGGRMGNWLTVNGDTKPTYRVRPGARVRLRCISAANARIMAFAFPGLTATVAAIDGQPLQTPKPLGDALLLAPAQRADLIIDIPAAPGAAFEVQEVSLEPPIGAAAIVVEGEPVRTAPPAEPLVLPPSALSGLPLDLAGAQHVDLLMEGGAMGRMRGAMHMGRMFDMRELVMEKGQAWSLNGVAGRTGTPLANVPLGRTLTVNMINDTRWPHAMHMHGHHFRVVERNGEKVTGAPWRDTELVDVGETVRVAFVADNPGKWLFHCHMLEHHMAGMGTWISVG
;
A
#
# COMPACT_ATOMS: atom_id res chain seq x y z
N MET A 1 25.52 50.17 -61.27
CA MET A 1 25.30 49.68 -62.67
C MET A 1 24.37 48.47 -62.58
N ARG A 2 23.15 48.66 -63.10
CA ARG A 2 22.31 47.86 -64.02
C ARG A 2 22.15 46.37 -63.64
N ARG A 3 20.88 46.00 -63.17
CA ARG A 3 19.76 45.43 -63.99
C ARG A 3 20.01 43.95 -64.34
N ARG A 4 19.12 42.98 -64.13
CA ARG A 4 17.71 42.79 -64.51
C ARG A 4 17.18 41.49 -63.89
N GLU A 5 15.99 41.55 -63.31
CA GLU A 5 14.81 40.72 -63.52
C GLU A 5 14.93 39.42 -64.32
N PHE A 6 14.45 38.32 -63.72
CA PHE A 6 13.63 37.38 -64.46
C PHE A 6 12.58 36.70 -63.55
N LEU A 7 11.36 36.89 -63.88
CA LEU A 7 10.19 36.19 -63.35
C LEU A 7 10.19 34.75 -63.82
N GLY A 8 9.88 33.80 -62.88
CA GLY A 8 9.58 32.41 -63.18
C GLY A 8 8.50 31.91 -62.20
N MET A 9 7.24 31.92 -62.72
CA MET A 9 6.12 31.26 -62.05
C MET A 9 6.34 29.77 -62.06
N GLY A 10 6.36 29.16 -60.83
CA GLY A 10 6.32 27.73 -60.64
C GLY A 10 5.35 27.42 -59.53
N GLY A 11 4.12 27.04 -59.87
CA GLY A 11 3.09 26.59 -58.92
C GLY A 11 3.52 25.29 -58.28
N GLY A 12 3.88 25.35 -57.00
CA GLY A 12 4.11 24.19 -56.15
C GLY A 12 2.80 23.83 -55.44
N ALA A 13 2.14 22.78 -55.90
CA ALA A 13 1.01 22.16 -55.18
C ALA A 13 1.50 21.62 -53.87
N ALA A 14 1.06 22.21 -52.76
CA ALA A 14 1.25 21.65 -51.42
C ALA A 14 0.40 20.38 -51.31
N LEU A 15 1.03 19.22 -51.47
CA LEU A 15 0.49 17.93 -51.05
C LEU A 15 0.50 17.90 -49.52
N THR A 16 -0.61 18.30 -48.90
CA THR A 16 -0.89 17.95 -47.53
C THR A 16 -1.09 16.45 -47.45
N SER A 17 -0.06 15.72 -47.03
CA SER A 17 -0.17 14.32 -46.67
C SER A 17 -1.07 14.23 -45.42
N LEU A 18 -2.35 13.97 -45.63
CA LEU A 18 -3.25 13.44 -44.61
C LEU A 18 -2.74 12.04 -44.27
N LEU A 19 -1.82 11.94 -43.30
CA LEU A 19 -1.59 10.68 -42.59
C LEU A 19 -2.91 10.32 -41.91
N PRO A 20 -3.47 9.14 -42.16
CA PRO A 20 -4.61 8.69 -41.42
C PRO A 20 -4.14 8.59 -39.95
N ARG A 21 -4.69 9.42 -39.08
CA ARG A 21 -4.69 9.12 -37.64
C ARG A 21 -5.41 7.78 -37.52
N GLY A 22 -4.62 6.72 -37.42
CA GLY A 22 -5.13 5.42 -37.02
C GLY A 22 -5.81 5.64 -35.68
N LEU A 23 -7.13 5.63 -35.66
CA LEU A 23 -7.91 5.32 -34.48
C LEU A 23 -7.46 3.94 -34.07
N CYS A 24 -6.46 3.85 -33.16
CA CYS A 24 -6.32 2.69 -32.33
C CYS A 24 -7.68 2.54 -31.65
N ALA A 25 -8.47 1.57 -32.09
CA ALA A 25 -9.65 1.14 -31.39
C ALA A 25 -9.16 0.74 -29.98
N GLY A 26 -9.26 1.66 -29.04
CA GLY A 26 -8.87 1.44 -27.65
C GLY A 26 -9.73 0.31 -27.14
N THR A 27 -9.10 -0.80 -26.75
CA THR A 27 -9.80 -1.86 -26.04
C THR A 27 -10.44 -1.23 -24.80
N THR A 28 -11.74 -1.47 -24.59
CA THR A 28 -12.44 -1.03 -23.38
C THR A 28 -11.65 -1.52 -22.16
N PRO A 29 -11.34 -0.66 -21.19
CA PRO A 29 -10.66 -1.10 -19.98
C PRO A 29 -11.54 -2.08 -19.19
N ASP A 30 -10.92 -3.04 -18.52
CA ASP A 30 -11.62 -3.97 -17.61
C ASP A 30 -12.14 -3.20 -16.38
N HIS A 31 -11.38 -2.20 -15.94
CA HIS A 31 -11.73 -1.34 -14.83
C HIS A 31 -11.42 0.14 -15.14
N LEU A 32 -12.31 1.02 -14.68
CA LEU A 32 -12.12 2.47 -14.73
C LEU A 32 -12.04 3.03 -13.31
N LEU A 33 -10.94 3.67 -12.99
CA LEU A 33 -10.74 4.43 -11.76
C LEU A 33 -10.73 5.91 -12.08
N ARG A 34 -11.75 6.65 -11.65
CA ARG A 34 -11.77 8.10 -11.76
C ARG A 34 -11.36 8.72 -10.43
N ALA A 35 -10.18 9.32 -10.38
CA ALA A 35 -9.75 10.15 -9.26
C ALA A 35 -10.48 11.51 -9.33
N GLY A 36 -11.11 11.93 -8.25
CA GLY A 36 -11.87 13.18 -8.23
C GLY A 36 -12.27 13.59 -6.82
N SER A 37 -12.90 14.76 -6.70
CA SER A 37 -13.49 15.20 -5.44
C SER A 37 -14.85 14.52 -5.22
N GLY A 38 -15.16 14.21 -3.98
CA GLY A 38 -16.45 13.62 -3.57
C GLY A 38 -16.74 13.86 -2.09
N ASP A 39 -18.01 13.73 -1.71
CA ASP A 39 -18.45 13.86 -0.33
C ASP A 39 -18.65 12.48 0.29
N VAL A 40 -17.89 12.16 1.34
CA VAL A 40 -17.95 10.89 2.06
C VAL A 40 -18.60 11.04 3.43
N SER A 41 -19.30 10.00 3.91
CA SER A 41 -20.04 10.02 5.19
C SER A 41 -19.22 9.35 6.30
N LEU A 42 -18.03 9.89 6.63
CA LEU A 42 -17.11 9.28 7.58
C LEU A 42 -17.71 9.16 8.99
N MET A 43 -18.48 10.14 9.43
CA MET A 43 -19.04 10.18 10.79
C MET A 43 -20.40 9.49 10.93
N GLY A 44 -20.87 8.82 9.87
CA GLY A 44 -22.13 8.08 9.87
C GLY A 44 -23.34 8.89 9.44
N ALA A 45 -24.51 8.23 9.44
CA ALA A 45 -25.76 8.81 8.97
C ALA A 45 -26.20 10.03 9.81
N GLY A 46 -26.68 11.07 9.14
CA GLY A 46 -27.18 12.28 9.79
C GLY A 46 -26.09 13.26 10.26
N LYS A 47 -24.82 12.94 10.05
CA LYS A 47 -23.70 13.85 10.29
C LYS A 47 -23.29 14.56 8.99
N PRO A 48 -22.59 15.71 9.09
CA PRO A 48 -22.05 16.37 7.91
C PRO A 48 -21.19 15.41 7.07
N LYS A 49 -21.26 15.57 5.75
CA LYS A 49 -20.36 14.88 4.85
C LYS A 49 -19.01 15.58 4.84
N THR A 50 -17.96 14.80 4.62
CA THR A 50 -16.58 15.26 4.53
C THR A 50 -16.16 15.32 3.07
N PRO A 51 -15.79 16.48 2.51
CA PRO A 51 -15.14 16.57 1.21
C PRO A 51 -13.81 15.82 1.21
N ALA A 52 -13.68 14.89 0.28
CA ALA A 52 -12.51 14.02 0.15
C ALA A 52 -12.04 13.93 -1.31
N TRP A 53 -10.86 13.41 -1.54
CA TRP A 53 -10.43 12.95 -2.85
C TRP A 53 -10.63 11.45 -2.93
N VAL A 54 -11.31 10.99 -3.96
CA VAL A 54 -11.82 9.61 -3.98
C VAL A 54 -11.68 8.99 -5.37
N PHE A 55 -11.56 7.68 -5.39
CA PHE A 55 -11.73 6.93 -6.64
C PHE A 55 -13.19 6.50 -6.80
N GLY A 56 -13.78 6.78 -7.96
CA GLY A 56 -15.16 6.36 -8.26
C GLY A 56 -16.21 6.93 -7.31
N GLY A 57 -15.97 8.12 -6.72
CA GLY A 57 -16.94 8.85 -5.91
C GLY A 57 -17.10 8.35 -4.46
N LYS A 58 -16.22 7.49 -3.96
CA LYS A 58 -16.25 6.94 -2.59
C LYS A 58 -14.86 6.65 -2.04
N SER A 59 -14.73 6.57 -0.73
CA SER A 59 -13.55 6.06 -0.02
C SER A 59 -13.99 5.01 1.01
N PRO A 60 -13.35 3.82 1.05
CA PRO A 60 -12.40 3.33 0.04
C PRO A 60 -13.00 3.32 -1.36
N GLY A 61 -12.14 3.50 -2.36
CA GLY A 61 -12.49 3.38 -3.78
C GLY A 61 -13.10 2.02 -4.14
N PRO A 62 -13.49 1.80 -5.41
CA PRO A 62 -14.06 0.53 -5.85
C PRO A 62 -13.16 -0.66 -5.53
N VAL A 63 -13.76 -1.77 -5.12
CA VAL A 63 -13.05 -3.05 -5.02
C VAL A 63 -12.71 -3.51 -6.43
N LEU A 64 -11.42 -3.63 -6.74
CA LEU A 64 -10.99 -4.27 -7.97
C LEU A 64 -10.81 -5.77 -7.69
N ARG A 65 -11.53 -6.61 -8.44
CA ARG A 65 -11.33 -8.06 -8.44
C ARG A 65 -10.76 -8.46 -9.80
N ILE A 66 -9.56 -9.02 -9.80
CA ILE A 66 -8.84 -9.37 -11.01
C ILE A 66 -8.41 -10.85 -10.97
N PRO A 67 -8.41 -11.55 -12.09
CA PRO A 67 -7.99 -12.93 -12.12
C PRO A 67 -6.48 -13.06 -12.04
N ARG A 68 -5.98 -14.05 -11.27
CA ARG A 68 -4.56 -14.38 -11.19
C ARG A 68 -3.99 -14.77 -12.55
N GLY A 69 -2.80 -14.26 -12.86
CA GLY A 69 -2.03 -14.66 -14.05
C GLY A 69 -2.68 -14.28 -15.38
N LYS A 70 -3.69 -13.44 -15.39
CA LYS A 70 -4.30 -12.92 -16.62
C LYS A 70 -3.95 -11.46 -16.81
N PRO A 71 -3.73 -10.99 -18.05
CA PRO A 71 -3.61 -9.58 -18.34
C PRO A 71 -4.86 -8.81 -17.89
N VAL A 72 -4.64 -7.67 -17.28
CA VAL A 72 -5.70 -6.75 -16.84
C VAL A 72 -5.40 -5.36 -17.37
N HIS A 73 -6.45 -4.62 -17.75
CA HIS A 73 -6.37 -3.25 -18.18
C HIS A 73 -7.19 -2.37 -17.24
N VAL A 74 -6.50 -1.54 -16.45
CA VAL A 74 -7.11 -0.51 -15.62
C VAL A 74 -6.78 0.85 -16.16
N ARG A 75 -7.82 1.63 -16.50
CA ARG A 75 -7.68 3.03 -16.88
C ARG A 75 -7.90 3.91 -15.67
N VAL A 76 -6.98 4.85 -15.45
CA VAL A 76 -7.11 5.88 -14.41
C VAL A 76 -7.33 7.23 -15.09
N ASP A 77 -8.48 7.85 -14.82
CA ASP A 77 -8.80 9.21 -15.25
C ASP A 77 -8.58 10.18 -14.10
N ASN A 78 -7.78 11.22 -14.30
CA ASN A 78 -7.56 12.25 -13.29
C ASN A 78 -8.53 13.43 -13.47
N ALA A 79 -9.54 13.49 -12.62
CA ALA A 79 -10.49 14.61 -12.54
C ALA A 79 -10.22 15.52 -11.32
N LEU A 80 -9.07 15.37 -10.68
CA LEU A 80 -8.59 16.32 -9.65
C LEU A 80 -8.04 17.58 -10.30
N SER A 81 -7.86 18.63 -9.52
CA SER A 81 -7.12 19.83 -9.92
C SER A 81 -5.60 19.70 -9.78
N GLU A 82 -5.11 18.56 -9.33
CA GLU A 82 -3.70 18.27 -9.09
C GLU A 82 -3.29 16.98 -9.80
N PRO A 83 -2.00 16.81 -10.13
CA PRO A 83 -1.47 15.56 -10.65
C PRO A 83 -1.68 14.40 -9.68
N THR A 84 -1.78 13.19 -10.21
CA THR A 84 -1.88 11.95 -9.42
C THR A 84 -1.14 10.80 -10.09
N SER A 85 -1.09 9.65 -9.43
CA SER A 85 -0.68 8.37 -10.01
C SER A 85 -1.28 7.25 -9.15
N VAL A 86 -1.28 6.00 -9.62
CA VAL A 86 -1.77 4.86 -8.86
C VAL A 86 -0.69 3.80 -8.77
N HIS A 87 -0.31 3.47 -7.54
CA HIS A 87 0.53 2.32 -7.20
C HIS A 87 -0.33 1.11 -6.82
N TRP A 88 0.08 -0.07 -7.26
CA TRP A 88 -0.57 -1.36 -7.02
C TRP A 88 0.17 -2.10 -5.92
N HIS A 89 -0.11 -1.69 -4.69
CA HIS A 89 0.66 -2.09 -3.52
C HIS A 89 0.66 -3.60 -3.30
N GLY A 90 1.86 -4.18 -3.26
CA GLY A 90 2.11 -5.59 -3.03
C GLY A 90 2.04 -6.47 -4.28
N ILE A 91 1.66 -5.94 -5.44
CA ILE A 91 1.68 -6.71 -6.69
C ILE A 91 3.13 -6.76 -7.23
N ARG A 92 3.61 -7.96 -7.57
CA ARG A 92 4.85 -8.15 -8.33
C ARG A 92 4.58 -7.84 -9.81
N ILE A 93 4.56 -6.56 -10.12
CA ILE A 93 4.10 -5.99 -11.38
C ILE A 93 5.29 -5.68 -12.30
N GLU A 94 5.05 -5.48 -13.60
CA GLU A 94 6.05 -4.91 -14.48
C GLU A 94 6.43 -3.49 -14.04
N ASN A 95 7.73 -3.18 -13.98
CA ASN A 95 8.24 -1.92 -13.42
C ASN A 95 7.63 -0.66 -14.06
N ALA A 96 7.33 -0.69 -15.36
CA ALA A 96 6.68 0.42 -16.06
C ALA A 96 5.24 0.69 -15.59
N MET A 97 4.62 -0.24 -14.85
CA MET A 97 3.25 -0.15 -14.32
C MET A 97 3.20 0.04 -12.80
N ASP A 98 4.36 0.21 -12.15
CA ASP A 98 4.47 0.37 -10.68
C ASP A 98 3.77 1.63 -10.14
N GLY A 99 3.61 2.67 -10.95
CA GLY A 99 2.80 3.83 -10.61
C GLY A 99 3.49 4.90 -9.76
N VAL A 100 4.81 4.87 -9.58
CA VAL A 100 5.53 5.87 -8.80
C VAL A 100 5.82 7.11 -9.64
N SER A 101 5.12 8.19 -9.35
CA SER A 101 5.27 9.48 -10.01
C SER A 101 6.71 10.01 -9.93
N GLY A 102 7.26 10.40 -11.08
CA GLY A 102 8.62 10.92 -11.19
C GLY A 102 9.72 9.86 -10.97
N PHE A 103 9.36 8.56 -11.05
CA PHE A 103 10.32 7.47 -10.95
C PHE A 103 10.08 6.38 -11.98
N THR A 104 8.95 5.71 -11.95
CA THR A 104 8.59 4.67 -12.92
C THR A 104 7.69 5.21 -14.03
N GLN A 105 7.01 6.33 -13.78
CA GLN A 105 6.19 7.03 -14.77
C GLN A 105 6.12 8.54 -14.49
N ALA A 106 5.63 9.32 -15.45
CA ALA A 106 5.17 10.68 -15.21
C ALA A 106 3.87 10.68 -14.38
N ALA A 107 3.60 11.77 -13.67
CA ALA A 107 2.30 11.97 -13.06
C ALA A 107 1.20 12.04 -14.13
N ILE A 108 -0.02 11.68 -13.76
CA ILE A 108 -1.23 11.87 -14.58
C ILE A 108 -1.73 13.28 -14.28
N GLU A 109 -1.57 14.19 -15.24
CA GLU A 109 -1.96 15.58 -15.07
C GLU A 109 -3.49 15.76 -14.98
N PRO A 110 -4.00 16.86 -14.44
CA PRO A 110 -5.43 17.17 -14.42
C PRO A 110 -6.08 17.06 -15.81
N GLY A 111 -7.14 16.27 -15.91
CA GLY A 111 -7.86 16.01 -17.16
C GLY A 111 -7.23 14.94 -18.05
N GLU A 112 -6.06 14.40 -17.67
CA GLU A 112 -5.42 13.31 -18.40
C GLU A 112 -5.80 11.93 -17.85
N SER A 113 -5.37 10.90 -18.56
CA SER A 113 -5.59 9.50 -18.21
C SER A 113 -4.33 8.68 -18.41
N PHE A 114 -4.21 7.57 -17.66
CA PHE A 114 -3.16 6.59 -17.86
C PHE A 114 -3.75 5.17 -17.91
N ASP A 115 -3.27 4.36 -18.83
CA ASP A 115 -3.69 2.97 -19.01
C ASP A 115 -2.66 2.02 -18.37
N TYR A 116 -2.97 1.48 -17.21
CA TYR A 116 -2.19 0.43 -16.57
C TYR A 116 -2.56 -0.93 -17.17
N ARG A 117 -1.56 -1.65 -17.68
CA ARG A 117 -1.73 -2.98 -18.27
C ARG A 117 -0.72 -3.92 -17.65
N PHE A 118 -1.17 -4.84 -16.83
CA PHE A 118 -0.30 -5.71 -16.06
C PHE A 118 -0.92 -7.09 -15.82
N THR A 119 -0.09 -7.99 -15.29
CA THR A 119 -0.51 -9.32 -14.85
C THR A 119 -0.12 -9.49 -13.38
N ALA A 120 -1.08 -9.85 -12.52
CA ALA A 120 -0.82 -10.15 -11.11
C ALA A 120 -0.54 -11.66 -10.94
N PRO A 121 0.69 -12.06 -10.56
CA PRO A 121 1.07 -13.47 -10.52
C PRO A 121 0.56 -14.22 -9.28
N ASP A 122 0.27 -13.51 -8.20
CA ASP A 122 -0.08 -14.10 -6.91
C ASP A 122 -1.50 -13.72 -6.50
N ALA A 123 -2.33 -14.73 -6.18
CA ALA A 123 -3.66 -14.50 -5.59
C ALA A 123 -3.52 -13.98 -4.16
N GLY A 124 -4.44 -13.11 -3.75
CA GLY A 124 -4.42 -12.58 -2.39
C GLY A 124 -5.11 -11.23 -2.22
N THR A 125 -4.88 -10.64 -1.05
CA THR A 125 -5.42 -9.34 -0.66
C THR A 125 -4.36 -8.26 -0.81
N TYR A 126 -4.65 -7.30 -1.68
CA TYR A 126 -3.82 -6.17 -2.03
C TYR A 126 -4.65 -4.89 -1.96
N TRP A 127 -4.03 -3.76 -2.27
CA TRP A 127 -4.72 -2.49 -2.37
C TRP A 127 -4.05 -1.59 -3.41
N TYR A 128 -4.71 -0.52 -3.80
CA TYR A 128 -4.14 0.49 -4.66
C TYR A 128 -4.29 1.86 -4.02
N HIS A 129 -3.32 2.73 -4.22
CA HIS A 129 -3.36 4.08 -3.66
C HIS A 129 -2.54 5.06 -4.50
N SER A 130 -2.77 6.35 -4.27
CA SER A 130 -1.96 7.37 -4.94
C SER A 130 -0.49 7.30 -4.49
N HIS A 131 0.41 7.40 -5.46
CA HIS A 131 1.85 7.54 -5.22
C HIS A 131 2.42 8.88 -5.73
N HIS A 132 1.57 9.90 -5.80
CA HIS A 132 1.91 11.30 -6.01
C HIS A 132 1.51 12.11 -4.78
N ARG A 133 2.46 12.72 -4.07
CA ARG A 133 2.21 13.39 -2.77
C ARG A 133 1.34 12.48 -1.86
N SER A 134 1.77 11.23 -1.73
CA SER A 134 0.98 10.17 -1.07
C SER A 134 0.56 10.54 0.35
N TRP A 135 1.40 11.28 1.10
CA TRP A 135 1.09 11.78 2.45
C TRP A 135 -0.19 12.65 2.53
N GLU A 136 -0.56 13.31 1.44
CA GLU A 136 -1.80 14.06 1.36
C GLU A 136 -2.89 13.29 0.61
N GLN A 137 -2.57 12.71 -0.56
CA GLN A 137 -3.57 12.10 -1.42
C GLN A 137 -4.20 10.85 -0.79
N VAL A 138 -3.43 10.04 -0.07
CA VAL A 138 -3.97 8.89 0.69
C VAL A 138 -4.80 9.38 1.87
N ALA A 139 -4.28 10.31 2.68
CA ALA A 139 -5.02 10.90 3.81
C ALA A 139 -6.32 11.63 3.40
N ARG A 140 -6.45 11.98 2.12
CA ARG A 140 -7.70 12.53 1.57
C ARG A 140 -8.63 11.47 0.99
N GLY A 141 -8.22 10.18 0.95
CA GLY A 141 -9.06 9.04 0.56
C GLY A 141 -8.75 8.40 -0.80
N LEU A 142 -7.65 8.74 -1.46
CA LEU A 142 -7.26 8.15 -2.76
C LEU A 142 -6.61 6.77 -2.59
N TYR A 143 -7.40 5.80 -2.17
CA TYR A 143 -7.03 4.40 -2.05
C TYR A 143 -8.25 3.49 -2.23
N GLY A 144 -8.02 2.20 -2.47
CA GLY A 144 -9.07 1.20 -2.52
C GLY A 144 -8.52 -0.24 -2.53
N PRO A 145 -9.34 -1.24 -2.21
CA PRO A 145 -8.92 -2.63 -2.15
C PRO A 145 -8.79 -3.27 -3.53
N LEU A 146 -7.78 -4.13 -3.67
CA LEU A 146 -7.51 -4.94 -4.86
C LEU A 146 -7.42 -6.41 -4.44
N ILE A 147 -8.26 -7.25 -5.00
CA ILE A 147 -8.27 -8.68 -4.76
C ILE A 147 -7.83 -9.39 -6.04
N VAL A 148 -6.74 -10.13 -5.94
CA VAL A 148 -6.36 -11.08 -6.98
C VAL A 148 -6.97 -12.43 -6.62
N GLU A 149 -7.87 -12.91 -7.46
CA GLU A 149 -8.67 -14.10 -7.18
C GLU A 149 -7.84 -15.37 -7.32
N GLU A 150 -8.11 -16.34 -6.45
CA GLU A 150 -7.59 -17.70 -6.56
C GLU A 150 -8.20 -18.40 -7.80
N ASP A 151 -7.46 -19.35 -8.39
CA ASP A 151 -7.91 -20.09 -9.60
C ASP A 151 -9.17 -20.93 -9.35
N ALA A 152 -9.39 -21.31 -8.09
CA ALA A 152 -10.58 -22.02 -7.64
C ALA A 152 -11.15 -21.35 -6.39
N PRO A 153 -12.47 -21.34 -6.20
CA PRO A 153 -13.10 -20.77 -5.03
C PRO A 153 -12.55 -21.36 -3.72
N VAL A 154 -12.22 -20.50 -2.79
CA VAL A 154 -11.85 -20.90 -1.42
C VAL A 154 -13.11 -21.29 -0.65
N ALA A 155 -13.05 -22.36 0.13
CA ALA A 155 -14.20 -22.90 0.87
C ALA A 155 -14.57 -22.04 2.10
N VAL A 156 -15.12 -20.85 1.84
CA VAL A 156 -15.68 -19.94 2.84
C VAL A 156 -17.12 -19.59 2.51
N ASP A 157 -17.91 -19.27 3.53
CA ASP A 157 -19.31 -18.89 3.35
C ASP A 157 -19.47 -17.37 3.13
N HIS A 158 -18.50 -16.60 3.65
CA HIS A 158 -18.41 -15.16 3.45
C HIS A 158 -16.97 -14.74 3.18
N ASP A 159 -16.77 -13.89 2.18
CA ASP A 159 -15.50 -13.23 1.84
C ASP A 159 -15.70 -11.72 2.02
N LEU A 160 -15.23 -11.18 3.16
CA LEU A 160 -15.51 -9.84 3.64
C LEU A 160 -14.25 -8.98 3.65
N LEU A 161 -14.42 -7.69 3.39
CA LEU A 161 -13.36 -6.69 3.46
C LEU A 161 -13.40 -5.96 4.80
N PHE A 162 -12.22 -5.64 5.34
CA PHE A 162 -12.00 -4.83 6.51
C PHE A 162 -10.87 -3.83 6.21
N VAL A 163 -11.21 -2.74 5.52
CA VAL A 163 -10.25 -1.68 5.17
C VAL A 163 -10.29 -0.65 6.29
N ALA A 164 -9.28 -0.68 7.16
CA ALA A 164 -9.16 0.24 8.29
C ALA A 164 -8.37 1.48 7.88
N ASP A 165 -8.87 2.63 8.28
CA ASP A 165 -8.23 3.93 8.08
C ASP A 165 -8.53 4.87 9.22
N ASP A 166 -7.63 5.81 9.53
CA ASP A 166 -7.83 6.85 10.53
C ASP A 166 -7.73 8.25 9.89
N TRP A 167 -8.78 9.02 10.04
CA TRP A 167 -8.92 10.35 9.48
C TRP A 167 -8.63 11.42 10.54
N LEU A 168 -7.82 12.41 10.21
CA LEU A 168 -7.66 13.58 11.06
C LEU A 168 -8.72 14.62 10.68
N LEU A 169 -9.78 14.70 11.48
CA LEU A 169 -10.92 15.59 11.26
C LEU A 169 -10.90 16.76 12.25
N GLY A 170 -11.28 17.95 11.77
CA GLY A 170 -11.58 19.09 12.61
C GLY A 170 -12.94 18.97 13.29
N ASP A 171 -13.27 19.90 14.18
CA ASP A 171 -14.54 19.95 14.90
C ASP A 171 -15.74 20.12 13.96
N ASP A 172 -15.52 20.62 12.77
CA ASP A 172 -16.51 20.79 11.69
C ASP A 172 -16.70 19.52 10.85
N GLY A 173 -15.96 18.45 11.16
CA GLY A 173 -15.97 17.18 10.42
C GLY A 173 -15.26 17.21 9.07
N GLN A 174 -14.49 18.26 8.80
CA GLN A 174 -13.67 18.36 7.61
C GLN A 174 -12.29 17.74 7.85
N ILE A 175 -11.65 17.26 6.77
CA ILE A 175 -10.27 16.79 6.88
C ILE A 175 -9.37 17.96 7.28
N ALA A 176 -8.71 17.84 8.42
CA ALA A 176 -7.82 18.88 8.93
C ALA A 176 -6.67 19.15 7.96
N GLY A 177 -6.33 20.40 7.77
CA GLY A 177 -5.17 20.82 6.96
C GLY A 177 -3.83 20.42 7.58
N GLY A 178 -2.76 21.13 7.19
CA GLY A 178 -1.42 20.94 7.74
C GLY A 178 -0.67 19.75 7.16
N PHE A 179 -1.06 19.25 6.00
CA PHE A 179 -0.34 18.19 5.29
C PHE A 179 1.12 18.55 5.04
N GLY A 180 2.02 17.62 5.29
CA GLY A 180 3.45 17.84 5.18
C GLY A 180 4.03 18.71 6.29
N GLY A 181 3.27 18.96 7.37
CA GLY A 181 3.75 19.69 8.55
C GLY A 181 4.94 19.01 9.20
N ILE A 182 5.91 19.79 9.65
CA ILE A 182 7.18 19.28 10.19
C ILE A 182 6.99 18.42 11.44
N HIS A 183 5.96 18.66 12.22
CA HIS A 183 5.64 17.86 13.40
C HIS A 183 5.32 16.42 12.96
N ASP A 184 4.34 16.24 12.08
CA ASP A 184 3.96 14.90 11.58
C ASP A 184 5.14 14.26 10.83
N ALA A 185 5.85 15.04 10.03
CA ALA A 185 7.00 14.59 9.26
C ALA A 185 8.16 14.07 10.11
N SER A 186 8.38 14.60 11.33
CA SER A 186 9.52 14.26 12.18
C SER A 186 9.19 13.41 13.41
N HIS A 187 7.92 13.12 13.68
CA HIS A 187 7.46 12.32 14.81
C HIS A 187 6.82 11.01 14.32
N GLY A 188 5.64 10.67 14.81
CA GLY A 188 4.94 9.42 14.49
C GLY A 188 4.13 9.44 13.18
N GLY A 189 4.25 10.47 12.37
CA GLY A 189 3.42 10.67 11.17
C GLY A 189 2.07 11.32 11.47
N ARG A 190 1.23 11.46 10.44
CA ARG A 190 -0.12 12.03 10.56
C ARG A 190 -1.08 10.97 11.09
N MET A 191 -1.39 11.05 12.37
CA MET A 191 -2.36 10.17 13.03
C MET A 191 -3.74 10.82 13.06
N GLY A 192 -4.76 10.08 12.64
CA GLY A 192 -6.15 10.51 12.69
C GLY A 192 -6.75 10.49 14.10
N ASN A 193 -7.90 11.12 14.24
CA ASN A 193 -8.72 11.10 15.44
C ASN A 193 -10.07 10.40 15.20
N TRP A 194 -10.32 9.89 13.99
CA TRP A 194 -11.55 9.25 13.58
C TRP A 194 -11.27 7.96 12.81
N LEU A 195 -11.57 6.81 13.44
CA LEU A 195 -11.41 5.51 12.82
C LEU A 195 -12.62 5.19 11.93
N THR A 196 -12.32 4.66 10.75
CA THR A 196 -13.34 4.05 9.87
C THR A 196 -12.91 2.65 9.44
N VAL A 197 -13.90 1.81 9.18
CA VAL A 197 -13.72 0.52 8.52
C VAL A 197 -14.60 0.51 7.28
N ASN A 198 -14.02 0.24 6.12
CA ASN A 198 -14.69 0.34 4.80
C ASN A 198 -15.34 1.71 4.55
N GLY A 199 -14.79 2.78 5.13
CA GLY A 199 -15.31 4.15 5.03
C GLY A 199 -16.48 4.49 5.97
N ASP A 200 -16.92 3.56 6.80
CA ASP A 200 -17.98 3.75 7.78
C ASP A 200 -17.44 3.74 9.21
N THR A 201 -18.06 4.52 10.09
CA THR A 201 -17.86 4.41 11.53
C THR A 201 -18.56 3.16 12.06
N LYS A 202 -17.79 2.18 12.52
CA LYS A 202 -18.28 0.94 13.14
C LYS A 202 -19.35 0.20 12.31
N PRO A 203 -19.01 -0.27 11.08
CA PRO A 203 -19.95 -1.02 10.24
C PRO A 203 -20.36 -2.34 10.88
N THR A 204 -21.50 -2.87 10.45
CA THR A 204 -22.02 -4.16 10.90
C THR A 204 -21.91 -5.19 9.79
N TYR A 205 -21.17 -6.28 10.06
CA TYR A 205 -21.13 -7.47 9.24
C TYR A 205 -22.23 -8.45 9.68
N ARG A 206 -23.08 -8.85 8.76
CA ARG A 206 -24.13 -9.83 8.99
C ARG A 206 -23.70 -11.17 8.45
N VAL A 207 -23.60 -12.18 9.33
CA VAL A 207 -23.09 -13.51 8.99
C VAL A 207 -24.04 -14.59 9.49
N ARG A 208 -24.03 -15.74 8.82
CA ARG A 208 -24.92 -16.85 9.22
C ARG A 208 -24.31 -17.68 10.36
N PRO A 209 -25.15 -18.27 11.24
CA PRO A 209 -24.65 -19.18 12.28
C PRO A 209 -23.86 -20.34 11.69
N GLY A 210 -22.74 -20.71 12.28
CA GLY A 210 -21.85 -21.76 11.82
C GLY A 210 -21.06 -21.44 10.54
N ALA A 211 -21.11 -20.21 10.05
CA ALA A 211 -20.39 -19.81 8.84
C ALA A 211 -18.88 -19.71 9.07
N ARG A 212 -18.12 -20.04 8.04
CA ARG A 212 -16.69 -19.72 7.93
C ARG A 212 -16.52 -18.44 7.15
N VAL A 213 -15.90 -17.44 7.76
CA VAL A 213 -15.68 -16.11 7.19
C VAL A 213 -14.19 -15.95 6.86
N ARG A 214 -13.87 -15.53 5.63
CA ARG A 214 -12.59 -14.91 5.32
C ARG A 214 -12.74 -13.40 5.47
N LEU A 215 -12.02 -12.81 6.42
CA LEU A 215 -11.98 -11.37 6.63
C LEU A 215 -10.64 -10.85 6.11
N ARG A 216 -10.71 -10.07 5.03
CA ARG A 216 -9.54 -9.47 4.37
C ARG A 216 -9.27 -8.11 4.97
N CYS A 217 -8.27 -8.04 5.86
CA CYS A 217 -7.88 -6.85 6.58
C CYS A 217 -6.81 -6.07 5.83
N ILE A 218 -7.00 -4.77 5.66
CA ILE A 218 -6.07 -3.84 5.00
C ILE A 218 -5.93 -2.62 5.89
N SER A 219 -4.69 -2.20 6.22
CA SER A 219 -4.43 -0.90 6.83
C SER A 219 -4.16 0.13 5.74
N ALA A 220 -5.06 1.10 5.58
CA ALA A 220 -4.92 2.23 4.69
C ALA A 220 -4.45 3.51 5.42
N ALA A 221 -4.15 3.42 6.71
CA ALA A 221 -3.69 4.53 7.53
C ALA A 221 -2.37 5.11 7.01
N ASN A 222 -2.23 6.43 7.08
CA ASN A 222 -0.97 7.10 6.73
C ASN A 222 0.18 6.70 7.65
N ALA A 223 -0.08 6.55 8.96
CA ALA A 223 0.97 6.40 9.95
C ALA A 223 0.59 5.49 11.13
N ARG A 224 -0.71 5.40 11.50
CA ARG A 224 -1.13 4.69 12.70
C ARG A 224 -0.89 3.19 12.58
N ILE A 225 -0.21 2.62 13.58
CA ILE A 225 -0.15 1.18 13.80
C ILE A 225 -1.40 0.81 14.59
N MET A 226 -2.27 0.00 14.00
CA MET A 226 -3.55 -0.41 14.58
C MET A 226 -3.48 -1.84 15.13
N ALA A 227 -4.24 -2.13 16.18
CA ALA A 227 -4.36 -3.47 16.75
C ALA A 227 -5.82 -3.84 16.93
N PHE A 228 -6.29 -4.87 16.22
CA PHE A 228 -7.69 -5.28 16.25
C PHE A 228 -7.89 -6.59 17.03
N ALA A 229 -8.64 -6.53 18.12
CA ALA A 229 -9.07 -7.69 18.88
C ALA A 229 -10.46 -8.17 18.45
N PHE A 230 -10.70 -9.47 18.57
CA PHE A 230 -11.95 -10.15 18.19
C PHE A 230 -12.52 -10.93 19.38
N PRO A 231 -12.94 -10.26 20.46
CA PRO A 231 -13.40 -10.94 21.67
C PRO A 231 -14.55 -11.90 21.40
N GLY A 232 -14.43 -13.12 21.93
CA GLY A 232 -15.44 -14.17 21.77
C GLY A 232 -15.45 -14.91 20.43
N LEU A 233 -14.54 -14.56 19.51
CA LEU A 233 -14.38 -15.25 18.22
C LEU A 233 -13.02 -15.96 18.16
N THR A 234 -13.01 -17.12 17.53
CA THR A 234 -11.78 -17.82 17.17
C THR A 234 -11.38 -17.43 15.76
N ALA A 235 -10.23 -16.79 15.65
CA ALA A 235 -9.68 -16.34 14.38
C ALA A 235 -8.30 -16.97 14.11
N THR A 236 -8.02 -17.23 12.85
CA THR A 236 -6.75 -17.79 12.38
C THR A 236 -6.19 -16.91 11.28
N VAL A 237 -4.93 -16.54 11.36
CA VAL A 237 -4.22 -15.82 10.29
C VAL A 237 -3.89 -16.82 9.19
N ALA A 238 -4.45 -16.61 8.00
CA ALA A 238 -4.29 -17.48 6.84
C ALA A 238 -3.33 -16.91 5.79
N ALA A 239 -3.22 -15.57 5.70
CA ALA A 239 -2.29 -14.87 4.82
C ALA A 239 -1.78 -13.59 5.45
N ILE A 240 -0.59 -13.14 5.02
CA ILE A 240 0.01 -11.84 5.35
C ILE A 240 0.46 -11.21 4.03
N ASP A 241 0.17 -9.92 3.83
CA ASP A 241 0.54 -9.13 2.66
C ASP A 241 0.21 -9.84 1.33
N GLY A 242 -0.99 -10.45 1.27
CA GLY A 242 -1.47 -11.20 0.11
C GLY A 242 -0.86 -12.60 -0.04
N GLN A 243 0.13 -12.98 0.79
CA GLN A 243 0.80 -14.26 0.67
C GLN A 243 0.28 -15.28 1.69
N PRO A 244 -0.17 -16.48 1.24
CA PRO A 244 -0.72 -17.50 2.12
C PRO A 244 0.35 -18.07 3.06
N LEU A 245 -0.03 -18.31 4.29
CA LEU A 245 0.79 -19.06 5.24
C LEU A 245 0.75 -20.56 4.90
N GLN A 246 1.90 -21.22 4.92
CA GLN A 246 1.97 -22.68 4.76
C GLN A 246 1.18 -23.40 5.86
N THR A 247 1.22 -22.85 7.07
CA THR A 247 0.43 -23.31 8.21
C THR A 247 -0.27 -22.09 8.79
N PRO A 248 -1.61 -22.03 8.73
CA PRO A 248 -2.37 -20.99 9.38
C PRO A 248 -2.04 -20.92 10.88
N LYS A 249 -2.01 -19.73 11.45
CA LYS A 249 -1.65 -19.51 12.86
C LYS A 249 -2.84 -18.96 13.62
N PRO A 250 -3.13 -19.47 14.83
CA PRO A 250 -4.13 -18.82 15.67
C PRO A 250 -3.79 -17.32 15.82
N LEU A 251 -4.81 -16.48 15.73
CA LEU A 251 -4.67 -15.09 16.10
C LEU A 251 -4.43 -15.01 17.61
N GLY A 252 -3.40 -14.28 18.03
CA GLY A 252 -3.18 -14.00 19.45
C GLY A 252 -4.24 -13.01 19.98
N ASP A 253 -3.86 -12.16 20.91
CA ASP A 253 -4.76 -11.20 21.55
C ASP A 253 -5.33 -10.18 20.55
N ALA A 254 -4.55 -9.78 19.56
CA ALA A 254 -4.96 -8.85 18.52
C ALA A 254 -4.20 -9.04 17.20
N LEU A 255 -4.81 -8.61 16.10
CA LEU A 255 -4.17 -8.44 14.81
C LEU A 255 -3.47 -7.08 14.77
N LEU A 256 -2.15 -7.08 14.78
CA LEU A 256 -1.36 -5.86 14.56
C LEU A 256 -1.24 -5.58 13.06
N LEU A 257 -1.59 -4.37 12.64
CA LEU A 257 -1.46 -3.89 11.27
C LEU A 257 -0.74 -2.54 11.28
N ALA A 258 0.51 -2.52 10.82
CA ALA A 258 1.19 -1.29 10.48
C ALA A 258 0.63 -0.71 9.16
N PRO A 259 0.89 0.58 8.84
CA PRO A 259 0.52 1.17 7.57
C PRO A 259 0.88 0.28 6.38
N ALA A 260 -0.05 0.08 5.47
CA ALA A 260 0.03 -0.76 4.27
C ALA A 260 0.01 -2.27 4.47
N GLN A 261 0.15 -2.79 5.67
CA GLN A 261 0.08 -4.24 5.92
C GLN A 261 -1.33 -4.78 5.68
N ARG A 262 -1.38 -6.03 5.26
CA ARG A 262 -2.62 -6.79 5.04
C ARG A 262 -2.53 -8.12 5.72
N ALA A 263 -3.69 -8.61 6.18
CA ALA A 263 -3.83 -9.97 6.69
C ALA A 263 -5.21 -10.54 6.32
N ASP A 264 -5.23 -11.81 5.98
CA ASP A 264 -6.49 -12.55 5.83
C ASP A 264 -6.72 -13.40 7.06
N LEU A 265 -7.83 -13.15 7.75
CA LEU A 265 -8.27 -13.95 8.87
C LEU A 265 -9.34 -14.94 8.42
N ILE A 266 -9.27 -16.16 8.93
CA ILE A 266 -10.37 -17.12 8.88
C ILE A 266 -11.02 -17.14 10.26
N ILE A 267 -12.32 -16.81 10.28
CA ILE A 267 -13.12 -16.74 11.51
C ILE A 267 -14.25 -17.75 11.38
N ASP A 268 -14.30 -18.72 12.30
CA ASP A 268 -15.40 -19.67 12.38
C ASP A 268 -16.46 -19.15 13.35
N ILE A 269 -17.63 -18.83 12.82
CA ILE A 269 -18.75 -18.22 13.56
C ILE A 269 -19.46 -19.28 14.39
N PRO A 270 -19.78 -19.00 15.67
CA PRO A 270 -20.59 -19.89 16.49
C PRO A 270 -21.93 -20.25 15.82
N ALA A 271 -22.40 -21.48 16.04
CA ALA A 271 -23.65 -21.97 15.45
C ALA A 271 -24.93 -21.38 16.11
N ALA A 272 -24.77 -20.62 17.19
CA ALA A 272 -25.91 -20.00 17.90
C ALA A 272 -26.38 -18.72 17.23
N PRO A 273 -27.62 -18.62 16.74
CA PRO A 273 -28.17 -17.39 16.19
C PRO A 273 -28.39 -16.34 17.27
N GLY A 274 -28.39 -15.05 16.86
CA GLY A 274 -28.62 -13.90 17.75
C GLY A 274 -27.39 -13.42 18.51
N ALA A 275 -26.22 -14.06 18.37
CA ALA A 275 -24.99 -13.57 18.95
C ALA A 275 -24.50 -12.31 18.20
N ALA A 276 -23.87 -11.40 18.95
CA ALA A 276 -23.22 -10.22 18.40
C ALA A 276 -21.83 -10.08 19.04
N PHE A 277 -20.85 -9.78 18.20
CA PHE A 277 -19.45 -9.59 18.61
C PHE A 277 -18.99 -8.21 18.18
N GLU A 278 -18.19 -7.57 19.01
CA GLU A 278 -17.56 -6.30 18.69
C GLU A 278 -16.09 -6.53 18.32
N VAL A 279 -15.67 -6.08 17.15
CA VAL A 279 -14.27 -5.93 16.82
C VAL A 279 -13.77 -4.63 17.43
N GLN A 280 -12.70 -4.70 18.22
CA GLN A 280 -12.17 -3.57 18.97
C GLN A 280 -10.81 -3.16 18.44
N GLU A 281 -10.58 -1.88 18.28
CA GLU A 281 -9.25 -1.30 18.12
C GLU A 281 -8.67 -1.07 19.51
N VAL A 282 -7.56 -1.77 19.84
CA VAL A 282 -7.01 -1.87 21.20
C VAL A 282 -5.63 -1.22 21.34
N SER A 283 -5.11 -0.54 20.30
CA SER A 283 -3.91 0.29 20.44
C SER A 283 -4.20 1.65 21.07
N LEU A 284 -5.49 2.02 21.17
CA LEU A 284 -5.99 3.23 21.82
C LEU A 284 -6.41 2.96 23.28
N GLU A 285 -6.28 3.98 24.11
CA GLU A 285 -6.72 3.96 25.52
C GLU A 285 -7.79 5.05 25.75
N PRO A 286 -9.03 4.71 26.06
CA PRO A 286 -9.58 3.34 26.11
C PRO A 286 -9.77 2.73 24.71
N PRO A 287 -9.87 1.39 24.61
CA PRO A 287 -10.22 0.72 23.34
C PRO A 287 -11.53 1.23 22.75
N ILE A 288 -11.62 1.24 21.43
CA ILE A 288 -12.83 1.68 20.70
C ILE A 288 -13.41 0.57 19.83
N GLY A 289 -14.73 0.55 19.66
CA GLY A 289 -15.39 -0.37 18.76
C GLY A 289 -15.10 0.00 17.29
N ALA A 290 -14.47 -0.92 16.55
CA ALA A 290 -14.12 -0.75 15.14
C ALA A 290 -15.21 -1.27 14.20
N ALA A 291 -15.84 -2.41 14.53
CA ALA A 291 -16.93 -3.01 13.77
C ALA A 291 -17.80 -3.91 14.65
N ALA A 292 -18.97 -4.29 14.16
CA ALA A 292 -19.83 -5.30 14.77
C ALA A 292 -19.97 -6.50 13.83
N ILE A 293 -20.01 -7.72 14.39
CA ILE A 293 -20.37 -8.95 13.68
C ILE A 293 -21.65 -9.48 14.30
N VAL A 294 -22.74 -9.51 13.53
CA VAL A 294 -24.06 -9.98 13.97
C VAL A 294 -24.36 -11.31 13.32
N VAL A 295 -24.71 -12.30 14.14
CA VAL A 295 -25.02 -13.66 13.70
C VAL A 295 -26.53 -13.81 13.52
N GLU A 296 -26.99 -13.91 12.28
CA GLU A 296 -28.40 -13.97 11.95
C GLU A 296 -28.69 -14.87 10.73
N GLY A 297 -29.94 -15.26 10.56
CA GLY A 297 -30.41 -16.11 9.48
C GLY A 297 -30.29 -17.60 9.81
N GLU A 298 -30.51 -18.44 8.79
CA GLU A 298 -30.47 -19.89 8.93
C GLU A 298 -29.02 -20.42 9.04
N PRO A 299 -28.76 -21.34 9.96
CA PRO A 299 -27.42 -21.92 10.13
C PRO A 299 -26.92 -22.61 8.86
N VAL A 300 -25.66 -22.40 8.51
CA VAL A 300 -25.00 -23.14 7.45
C VAL A 300 -24.44 -24.48 7.95
N ARG A 301 -24.12 -24.54 9.25
CA ARG A 301 -23.60 -25.75 9.94
C ARG A 301 -24.04 -25.73 11.40
N THR A 302 -24.12 -26.93 11.97
CA THR A 302 -24.41 -27.11 13.41
C THR A 302 -23.17 -26.96 14.30
N ALA A 303 -21.97 -27.02 13.71
CA ALA A 303 -20.69 -26.82 14.38
C ALA A 303 -19.67 -26.22 13.38
N PRO A 304 -18.67 -25.45 13.84
CA PRO A 304 -17.56 -24.98 13.00
C PRO A 304 -16.83 -26.16 12.35
N PRO A 305 -16.23 -25.96 11.16
CA PRO A 305 -15.38 -26.99 10.53
C PRO A 305 -14.21 -27.36 11.46
N ALA A 306 -13.93 -28.67 11.58
CA ALA A 306 -12.89 -29.15 12.49
C ALA A 306 -11.46 -28.77 12.03
N GLU A 307 -11.24 -28.68 10.73
CA GLU A 307 -9.91 -28.42 10.17
C GLU A 307 -9.72 -26.94 9.82
N PRO A 308 -8.56 -26.38 10.15
CA PRO A 308 -8.19 -25.03 9.70
C PRO A 308 -8.22 -24.94 8.17
N LEU A 309 -8.66 -23.81 7.64
CA LEU A 309 -8.59 -23.54 6.22
C LEU A 309 -7.17 -23.13 5.83
N VAL A 310 -6.56 -23.90 4.94
CA VAL A 310 -5.27 -23.53 4.30
C VAL A 310 -5.56 -22.95 2.93
N LEU A 311 -5.06 -21.74 2.68
CA LEU A 311 -5.18 -21.12 1.36
C LEU A 311 -4.25 -21.78 0.34
N PRO A 312 -4.60 -21.76 -0.95
CA PRO A 312 -3.72 -22.29 -2.00
C PRO A 312 -2.34 -21.61 -1.96
N PRO A 313 -1.26 -22.36 -2.21
CA PRO A 313 0.08 -21.78 -2.19
C PRO A 313 0.28 -20.76 -3.33
N SER A 314 1.04 -19.70 -3.06
CA SER A 314 1.50 -18.74 -4.08
C SER A 314 2.73 -19.27 -4.82
N ALA A 315 3.10 -18.60 -5.91
CA ALA A 315 4.34 -18.87 -6.63
C ALA A 315 5.59 -18.72 -5.75
N LEU A 316 5.51 -17.92 -4.70
CA LEU A 316 6.60 -17.70 -3.75
C LEU A 316 6.73 -18.82 -2.70
N SER A 317 5.72 -19.64 -2.50
CA SER A 317 5.69 -20.63 -1.40
C SER A 317 6.85 -21.62 -1.46
N GLY A 318 7.31 -21.98 -2.65
CA GLY A 318 8.43 -22.91 -2.87
C GLY A 318 9.75 -22.22 -3.27
N LEU A 319 9.80 -20.88 -3.33
CA LEU A 319 10.97 -20.16 -3.81
C LEU A 319 12.12 -20.27 -2.80
N PRO A 320 13.27 -20.88 -3.17
CA PRO A 320 14.41 -20.99 -2.27
C PRO A 320 15.13 -19.64 -2.12
N LEU A 321 15.64 -19.36 -0.92
CA LEU A 321 16.55 -18.25 -0.65
C LEU A 321 17.96 -18.78 -0.47
N ASP A 322 18.86 -18.44 -1.38
CA ASP A 322 20.31 -18.71 -1.22
C ASP A 322 20.93 -17.65 -0.32
N LEU A 323 20.83 -17.87 1.00
CA LEU A 323 21.40 -16.96 1.98
C LEU A 323 22.93 -16.98 2.01
N ALA A 324 23.57 -18.09 1.61
CA ALA A 324 25.03 -18.21 1.62
C ALA A 324 25.67 -17.44 0.47
N GLY A 325 25.02 -17.44 -0.71
CA GLY A 325 25.46 -16.68 -1.88
C GLY A 325 24.84 -15.30 -2.00
N ALA A 326 24.08 -14.82 -1.00
CA ALA A 326 23.36 -13.57 -1.09
C ALA A 326 24.30 -12.36 -1.19
N GLN A 327 23.85 -11.33 -1.91
CA GLN A 327 24.38 -9.98 -1.75
C GLN A 327 23.83 -9.39 -0.46
N HIS A 328 24.65 -8.64 0.29
CA HIS A 328 24.25 -8.04 1.57
C HIS A 328 24.35 -6.53 1.50
N VAL A 329 23.36 -5.84 2.06
CA VAL A 329 23.39 -4.38 2.25
C VAL A 329 22.80 -4.03 3.61
N ASP A 330 23.36 -2.99 4.22
CA ASP A 330 22.78 -2.38 5.41
C ASP A 330 21.91 -1.18 5.01
N LEU A 331 20.83 -0.99 5.75
CA LEU A 331 19.92 0.13 5.64
C LEU A 331 19.77 0.76 7.03
N LEU A 332 20.66 1.69 7.36
CA LEU A 332 20.63 2.45 8.59
C LEU A 332 19.57 3.55 8.49
N MET A 333 18.58 3.50 9.36
CA MET A 333 17.52 4.50 9.48
C MET A 333 17.90 5.48 10.59
N GLU A 334 17.98 6.76 10.27
CA GLU A 334 18.38 7.83 11.20
C GLU A 334 17.45 9.04 11.07
N GLY A 335 17.41 9.86 12.09
CA GLY A 335 16.69 11.13 12.11
C GLY A 335 15.45 11.14 12.98
N GLY A 336 14.52 12.01 12.62
CA GLY A 336 13.31 12.26 13.38
C GLY A 336 13.53 13.05 14.68
N ALA A 337 12.44 13.41 15.32
CA ALA A 337 12.47 14.07 16.62
C ALA A 337 13.13 13.17 17.66
N MET A 338 13.96 13.73 18.51
CA MET A 338 14.76 13.03 19.53
C MET A 338 15.81 12.06 18.96
N GLY A 339 15.99 12.00 17.62
CA GLY A 339 17.03 11.24 16.96
C GLY A 339 18.43 11.84 17.17
N ARG A 340 19.47 11.10 16.74
CA ARG A 340 20.88 11.49 16.90
C ARG A 340 21.51 12.02 15.62
N MET A 341 20.80 12.01 14.51
CA MET A 341 21.29 12.50 13.22
C MET A 341 21.69 13.96 13.32
N ARG A 342 22.92 14.29 12.87
CA ARG A 342 23.45 15.67 12.88
C ARG A 342 23.32 16.36 11.54
N GLY A 343 23.11 15.62 10.49
CA GLY A 343 22.96 16.08 9.12
C GLY A 343 22.92 14.89 8.16
N ALA A 344 22.57 15.15 6.91
CA ALA A 344 22.56 14.14 5.86
C ALA A 344 22.81 14.77 4.48
N MET A 345 23.16 13.93 3.53
CA MET A 345 23.21 14.30 2.12
C MET A 345 21.78 14.46 1.59
N HIS A 346 21.50 15.58 0.94
CA HIS A 346 20.25 15.77 0.21
C HIS A 346 20.57 16.42 -1.13
N MET A 347 20.04 15.85 -2.24
CA MET A 347 20.29 16.33 -3.61
C MET A 347 21.79 16.56 -3.91
N GLY A 348 22.65 15.65 -3.43
CA GLY A 348 24.10 15.69 -3.68
C GLY A 348 24.90 16.70 -2.81
N ARG A 349 24.28 17.31 -1.83
CA ARG A 349 24.94 18.23 -0.88
C ARG A 349 24.73 17.78 0.56
N MET A 350 25.72 18.02 1.43
CA MET A 350 25.60 17.84 2.87
C MET A 350 24.89 19.04 3.47
N PHE A 351 23.92 18.79 4.32
CA PHE A 351 23.19 19.77 5.12
C PHE A 351 23.24 19.36 6.59
N ASP A 352 23.29 20.32 7.48
CA ASP A 352 23.06 20.07 8.90
C ASP A 352 21.57 19.78 9.18
N MET A 353 21.28 19.26 10.38
CA MET A 353 19.92 18.86 10.74
C MET A 353 18.93 20.02 10.72
N ARG A 354 19.36 21.23 11.10
CA ARG A 354 18.49 22.41 11.11
C ARG A 354 18.12 22.83 9.69
N GLU A 355 19.11 22.90 8.80
CA GLU A 355 18.88 23.21 7.37
C GLU A 355 17.99 22.16 6.71
N LEU A 356 18.24 20.86 6.95
CA LEU A 356 17.42 19.76 6.41
C LEU A 356 15.96 19.93 6.81
N VAL A 357 15.70 20.11 8.10
CA VAL A 357 14.35 20.19 8.64
C VAL A 357 13.64 21.47 8.23
N MET A 358 14.29 22.63 8.46
CA MET A 358 13.62 23.93 8.34
C MET A 358 13.55 24.44 6.91
N GLU A 359 14.52 24.08 6.05
CA GLU A 359 14.59 24.60 4.69
C GLU A 359 14.24 23.55 3.62
N LYS A 360 14.51 22.26 3.88
CA LYS A 360 14.29 21.17 2.91
C LYS A 360 13.11 20.27 3.26
N GLY A 361 12.54 20.41 4.47
CA GLY A 361 11.45 19.53 4.93
C GLY A 361 11.87 18.07 5.10
N GLN A 362 13.18 17.83 5.28
CA GLN A 362 13.72 16.48 5.41
C GLN A 362 14.10 16.22 6.87
N ALA A 363 13.50 15.19 7.47
CA ALA A 363 13.73 14.84 8.88
C ALA A 363 14.46 13.50 9.05
N TRP A 364 14.50 12.69 7.99
CA TRP A 364 15.00 11.30 8.04
C TRP A 364 16.08 11.07 6.99
N SER A 365 16.94 10.11 7.25
CA SER A 365 17.91 9.61 6.27
C SER A 365 17.97 8.09 6.27
N LEU A 366 18.32 7.53 5.12
CA LEU A 366 18.72 6.14 4.93
C LEU A 366 20.20 6.12 4.53
N ASN A 367 21.05 5.49 5.35
CA ASN A 367 22.51 5.50 5.17
C ASN A 367 23.09 6.92 4.99
N GLY A 368 22.61 7.89 5.80
CA GLY A 368 23.06 9.28 5.76
C GLY A 368 22.57 10.06 4.54
N VAL A 369 21.57 9.57 3.81
CA VAL A 369 20.98 10.24 2.64
C VAL A 369 19.50 10.50 2.89
N ALA A 370 19.09 11.76 2.83
CA ALA A 370 17.71 12.19 2.95
C ALA A 370 17.05 12.25 1.57
N GLY A 371 16.04 11.40 1.38
CA GLY A 371 15.31 11.25 0.13
C GLY A 371 16.04 10.44 -0.93
N ARG A 372 15.29 10.07 -1.96
CA ARG A 372 15.79 9.25 -3.06
C ARG A 372 16.83 10.02 -3.91
N THR A 373 17.92 9.35 -4.25
CA THR A 373 18.97 9.88 -5.15
C THR A 373 19.00 9.14 -6.48
N GLY A 374 19.89 9.57 -7.38
CA GLY A 374 20.19 8.85 -8.63
C GLY A 374 20.95 7.53 -8.43
N THR A 375 21.49 7.28 -7.22
CA THR A 375 22.23 6.07 -6.88
C THR A 375 21.35 5.11 -6.09
N PRO A 376 21.20 3.83 -6.52
CA PRO A 376 20.44 2.84 -5.76
C PRO A 376 21.15 2.42 -4.47
N LEU A 377 20.38 1.92 -3.50
CA LEU A 377 20.91 1.20 -2.34
C LEU A 377 21.74 -0.01 -2.77
N ALA A 378 21.28 -0.71 -3.80
CA ALA A 378 21.97 -1.86 -4.39
C ALA A 378 21.67 -1.99 -5.89
N ASN A 379 22.67 -2.42 -6.65
CA ASN A 379 22.49 -3.02 -7.97
C ASN A 379 22.54 -4.54 -7.79
N VAL A 380 21.48 -5.23 -8.15
CA VAL A 380 21.33 -6.67 -7.90
C VAL A 380 21.16 -7.39 -9.22
N PRO A 381 22.01 -8.36 -9.55
CA PRO A 381 21.82 -9.19 -10.73
C PRO A 381 20.50 -9.94 -10.66
N LEU A 382 19.82 -10.07 -11.80
CA LEU A 382 18.57 -10.82 -11.91
C LEU A 382 18.73 -12.25 -11.40
N GLY A 383 17.80 -12.70 -10.55
CA GLY A 383 17.81 -14.03 -9.91
C GLY A 383 18.71 -14.14 -8.67
N ARG A 384 19.47 -13.10 -8.32
CA ARG A 384 20.31 -13.12 -7.12
C ARG A 384 19.47 -12.90 -5.86
N THR A 385 19.83 -13.61 -4.79
CA THR A 385 19.27 -13.28 -3.45
C THR A 385 19.92 -12.00 -2.93
N LEU A 386 19.10 -11.04 -2.50
CA LEU A 386 19.53 -9.86 -1.73
C LEU A 386 19.06 -10.02 -0.29
N THR A 387 19.93 -9.66 0.65
CA THR A 387 19.54 -9.44 2.05
C THR A 387 19.73 -7.98 2.40
N VAL A 388 18.74 -7.41 3.06
CA VAL A 388 18.77 -6.04 3.58
C VAL A 388 18.66 -6.10 5.09
N ASN A 389 19.65 -5.53 5.76
CA ASN A 389 19.70 -5.43 7.21
C ASN A 389 19.16 -4.04 7.61
N MET A 390 17.89 -3.95 7.98
CA MET A 390 17.24 -2.72 8.38
C MET A 390 17.57 -2.44 9.85
N ILE A 391 18.30 -1.35 10.11
CA ILE A 391 18.78 -0.95 11.43
C ILE A 391 18.05 0.34 11.83
N ASN A 392 17.18 0.26 12.83
CA ASN A 392 16.42 1.43 13.30
C ASN A 392 17.17 2.14 14.44
N ASP A 393 17.98 3.16 14.13
CA ASP A 393 18.61 4.06 15.11
C ASP A 393 17.80 5.37 15.31
N THR A 394 16.48 5.26 15.19
CA THR A 394 15.57 6.38 15.45
C THR A 394 14.83 6.20 16.78
N ARG A 395 13.90 7.11 17.09
CA ARG A 395 13.00 7.02 18.26
C ARG A 395 11.56 6.66 17.87
N TRP A 396 11.38 6.18 16.63
CA TRP A 396 10.07 5.90 16.04
C TRP A 396 10.10 4.56 15.32
N PRO A 397 8.99 3.81 15.31
CA PRO A 397 8.86 2.63 14.46
C PRO A 397 8.72 3.03 12.98
N HIS A 398 9.06 2.12 12.08
CA HIS A 398 8.98 2.35 10.64
C HIS A 398 8.40 1.14 9.92
N ALA A 399 7.33 1.33 9.14
CA ALA A 399 6.77 0.29 8.28
C ALA A 399 7.52 0.33 6.93
N MET A 400 8.52 -0.53 6.77
CA MET A 400 9.40 -0.54 5.60
C MET A 400 8.80 -1.39 4.48
N HIS A 401 8.49 -0.77 3.34
CA HIS A 401 7.86 -1.38 2.17
C HIS A 401 8.79 -1.44 0.97
N MET A 402 8.77 -2.59 0.26
CA MET A 402 9.50 -2.87 -0.96
C MET A 402 8.55 -3.02 -2.14
N HIS A 403 8.73 -2.21 -3.17
CA HIS A 403 7.99 -2.33 -4.42
C HIS A 403 8.44 -3.53 -5.25
N GLY A 404 7.51 -4.13 -5.98
CA GLY A 404 7.77 -5.16 -6.98
C GLY A 404 8.31 -6.50 -6.49
N HIS A 405 8.56 -6.65 -5.20
CA HIS A 405 9.11 -7.86 -4.57
C HIS A 405 8.43 -8.14 -3.24
N HIS A 406 8.40 -9.43 -2.86
CA HIS A 406 8.16 -9.84 -1.48
C HIS A 406 9.43 -10.39 -0.87
N PHE A 407 9.58 -10.21 0.43
CA PHE A 407 10.72 -10.71 1.20
C PHE A 407 10.26 -11.56 2.39
N ARG A 408 11.19 -12.30 2.98
CA ARG A 408 11.03 -12.96 4.28
C ARG A 408 11.94 -12.32 5.31
N VAL A 409 11.45 -12.16 6.53
CA VAL A 409 12.32 -11.87 7.68
C VAL A 409 13.13 -13.12 7.99
N VAL A 410 14.45 -13.02 7.95
CA VAL A 410 15.37 -14.15 8.18
C VAL A 410 16.13 -14.03 9.50
N GLU A 411 16.18 -12.82 10.06
CA GLU A 411 16.82 -12.55 11.35
C GLU A 411 16.17 -11.32 12.00
N ARG A 412 16.05 -11.32 13.32
CA ARG A 412 15.58 -10.17 14.12
C ARG A 412 16.47 -10.06 15.37
N ASN A 413 17.12 -8.91 15.55
CA ASN A 413 18.03 -8.62 16.67
C ASN A 413 19.12 -9.68 16.87
N GLY A 414 19.67 -10.21 15.74
CA GLY A 414 20.70 -11.26 15.76
C GLY A 414 20.15 -12.69 15.88
N GLU A 415 18.86 -12.87 16.12
CA GLU A 415 18.23 -14.17 16.23
C GLU A 415 17.63 -14.61 14.89
N LYS A 416 17.90 -15.84 14.45
CA LYS A 416 17.34 -16.39 13.22
C LYS A 416 15.83 -16.59 13.34
N VAL A 417 15.12 -16.13 12.32
CA VAL A 417 13.69 -16.35 12.16
C VAL A 417 13.46 -17.45 11.11
N THR A 418 12.78 -18.52 11.51
CA THR A 418 12.44 -19.64 10.63
C THR A 418 10.94 -19.65 10.32
N GLY A 419 10.58 -20.04 9.09
CA GLY A 419 9.17 -20.15 8.70
C GLY A 419 8.42 -18.82 8.66
N ALA A 420 9.13 -17.69 8.56
CA ALA A 420 8.48 -16.40 8.35
C ALA A 420 7.71 -16.40 7.03
N PRO A 421 6.51 -15.79 6.99
CA PRO A 421 5.77 -15.62 5.75
C PRO A 421 6.48 -14.67 4.79
N TRP A 422 6.18 -14.80 3.50
CA TRP A 422 6.46 -13.77 2.52
C TRP A 422 5.60 -12.55 2.82
N ARG A 423 6.17 -11.35 2.66
CA ARG A 423 5.51 -10.07 2.85
C ARG A 423 6.19 -8.98 2.04
N ASP A 424 5.56 -7.84 1.88
CA ASP A 424 6.14 -6.68 1.21
C ASP A 424 6.38 -5.50 2.15
N THR A 425 5.82 -5.56 3.37
CA THR A 425 5.93 -4.50 4.38
C THR A 425 6.28 -5.09 5.74
N GLU A 426 7.35 -4.59 6.36
CA GLU A 426 7.77 -5.02 7.70
C GLU A 426 7.86 -3.84 8.66
N LEU A 427 7.25 -3.99 9.84
CA LEU A 427 7.40 -3.04 10.93
C LEU A 427 8.74 -3.28 11.64
N VAL A 428 9.59 -2.26 11.65
CA VAL A 428 10.87 -2.25 12.37
C VAL A 428 10.73 -1.31 13.56
N ASP A 429 10.68 -1.86 14.75
CA ASP A 429 10.46 -1.10 15.99
C ASP A 429 11.73 -0.33 16.41
N VAL A 430 11.57 0.54 17.41
CA VAL A 430 12.65 1.38 17.95
C VAL A 430 13.81 0.52 18.45
N GLY A 431 15.01 0.77 17.91
CA GLY A 431 16.22 0.04 18.30
C GLY A 431 16.32 -1.39 17.75
N GLU A 432 15.37 -1.83 16.92
CA GLU A 432 15.44 -3.13 16.27
C GLU A 432 16.39 -3.15 15.09
N THR A 433 16.90 -4.35 14.84
CA THR A 433 17.57 -4.73 13.60
C THR A 433 16.82 -5.91 12.98
N VAL A 434 16.27 -5.72 11.78
CA VAL A 434 15.53 -6.75 11.06
C VAL A 434 16.21 -7.03 9.73
N ARG A 435 16.66 -8.28 9.53
CA ARG A 435 17.20 -8.71 8.25
C ARG A 435 16.12 -9.38 7.43
N VAL A 436 15.88 -8.84 6.24
CA VAL A 436 14.98 -9.41 5.25
C VAL A 436 15.78 -10.00 4.09
N ALA A 437 15.19 -10.99 3.40
CA ALA A 437 15.80 -11.62 2.22
C ALA A 437 14.75 -11.85 1.14
N PHE A 438 15.13 -11.63 -0.12
CA PHE A 438 14.31 -11.92 -1.28
C PHE A 438 15.16 -12.28 -2.51
N VAL A 439 14.56 -12.95 -3.47
CA VAL A 439 15.16 -13.16 -4.78
C VAL A 439 14.82 -11.96 -5.68
N ALA A 440 15.82 -11.33 -6.27
CA ALA A 440 15.66 -10.24 -7.22
C ALA A 440 15.21 -10.80 -8.58
N ASP A 441 13.96 -11.24 -8.68
CA ASP A 441 13.40 -11.93 -9.85
C ASP A 441 12.56 -11.03 -10.76
N ASN A 442 12.36 -9.77 -10.37
CA ASN A 442 11.59 -8.79 -11.13
C ASN A 442 12.51 -7.64 -11.58
N PRO A 443 12.86 -7.53 -12.89
CA PRO A 443 13.79 -6.53 -13.37
C PRO A 443 13.19 -5.11 -13.30
N GLY A 444 14.04 -4.13 -13.00
CA GLY A 444 13.65 -2.71 -12.96
C GLY A 444 14.22 -1.93 -11.80
N LYS A 445 13.66 -0.74 -11.57
CA LYS A 445 14.01 0.16 -10.46
C LYS A 445 12.87 0.12 -9.45
N TRP A 446 13.16 -0.35 -8.25
CA TRP A 446 12.15 -0.61 -7.25
C TRP A 446 12.34 0.27 -6.02
N LEU A 447 11.31 1.03 -5.67
CA LEU A 447 11.33 1.88 -4.50
C LEU A 447 11.34 1.03 -3.22
N PHE A 448 12.11 1.48 -2.22
CA PHE A 448 12.13 0.93 -0.88
C PHE A 448 12.02 2.09 0.11
N HIS A 449 10.93 2.17 0.87
CA HIS A 449 10.63 3.34 1.67
C HIS A 449 9.80 3.01 2.91
N CYS A 450 9.78 3.94 3.87
CA CYS A 450 8.84 3.86 4.98
C CYS A 450 7.42 4.14 4.48
N HIS A 451 6.45 3.31 4.83
CA HIS A 451 5.05 3.51 4.48
C HIS A 451 4.27 4.33 5.54
N MET A 452 4.94 4.84 6.56
CA MET A 452 4.47 6.05 7.23
C MET A 452 4.75 7.20 6.28
N LEU A 453 3.69 7.68 5.61
CA LEU A 453 3.82 8.47 4.37
C LEU A 453 4.51 9.81 4.58
N GLU A 454 4.37 10.40 5.76
CA GLU A 454 5.08 11.62 6.14
C GLU A 454 6.59 11.37 6.33
N HIS A 455 6.99 10.18 6.81
CA HIS A 455 8.40 9.80 6.89
C HIS A 455 9.02 9.64 5.49
N HIS A 456 8.28 8.99 4.57
CA HIS A 456 8.70 8.89 3.18
C HIS A 456 8.90 10.27 2.55
N MET A 457 7.92 11.17 2.69
CA MET A 457 8.01 12.55 2.21
C MET A 457 9.23 13.26 2.79
N ALA A 458 9.50 13.07 4.08
CA ALA A 458 10.57 13.74 4.82
C ALA A 458 11.92 13.01 4.76
N GLY A 459 12.13 12.14 3.75
CA GLY A 459 13.46 11.63 3.42
C GLY A 459 13.67 10.13 3.58
N MET A 460 12.70 9.37 4.12
CA MET A 460 12.87 7.93 4.35
C MET A 460 12.48 7.10 3.12
N GLY A 461 13.24 7.27 2.04
CA GLY A 461 13.05 6.53 0.79
C GLY A 461 14.35 6.33 0.02
N THR A 462 14.57 5.12 -0.47
CA THR A 462 15.67 4.70 -1.34
C THR A 462 15.14 3.78 -2.44
N TRP A 463 16.00 3.14 -3.23
CA TRP A 463 15.59 2.21 -4.27
C TRP A 463 16.66 1.18 -4.57
N ILE A 464 16.26 0.08 -5.16
CA ILE A 464 17.17 -0.95 -5.70
C ILE A 464 17.01 -1.05 -7.21
N SER A 465 18.10 -1.46 -7.89
CA SER A 465 18.12 -1.78 -9.31
C SER A 465 18.28 -3.29 -9.47
N VAL A 466 17.40 -3.91 -10.22
CA VAL A 466 17.45 -5.33 -10.58
C VAL A 466 17.65 -5.45 -12.09
N GLY A 467 18.69 -6.15 -12.52
CA GLY A 467 18.98 -6.33 -13.96
C GLY A 467 20.31 -6.98 -14.28
#